data_d0f2c13d092cae1ed726bbb9638768a6
#
_entry.id   d0f2c13d092cae1ed726bbb9638768a6
#
_cell.length_a   1.000
_cell.length_b   1.000
_cell.length_c   1.000
_cell.angle_alpha   90.00
_cell.angle_beta   90.00
_cell.angle_gamma   90.00
#
_symmetry.space_group_name_H-M   'P 1'
#
loop_
_entity.id
_entity.type
_entity.pdbx_description
1 polymer ?
#
loop_
_entity_poly.entity_id
_entity_poly.type
_entity_poly.pdbx_seq_one_letter_code
_entity_poly.pdbx_strand_id
1 'polypeptide(L)'
;MNIRDLEYLVALSEFKHFRRAADSCNVSQPTLSGQIRKLEDELGIILLERTSRKVLFTQSGMLLVEQARTVLREVKLLKEMASNQGKEMTGPLHIGLIPTVGPYLLPYIVPTLKETFPDLEVFLYEAQTHQLLEQLETGRLDCAIVARVPETEAFIEVPIFDEKMLLAVSEEHPWASESKIAMNTLKGQEMLMLDDGHCLRNQALDYCFTAGAKEDSHFQATSLETLRNMVAA
;
A
#
# COMPACT_ATOMS: atom_id res chain seq x y z
N MET A 1 -30.15 -0.58 10.16
CA MET A 1 -28.81 -0.38 9.59
C MET A 1 -28.92 -0.15 8.09
N ASN A 2 -28.20 0.84 7.55
CA ASN A 2 -28.14 1.14 6.12
C ASN A 2 -26.68 1.39 5.67
N ILE A 3 -26.44 1.54 4.37
CA ILE A 3 -25.09 1.71 3.81
C ILE A 3 -24.39 2.94 4.39
N ARG A 4 -25.11 4.05 4.60
CA ARG A 4 -24.53 5.27 5.19
C ARG A 4 -24.05 5.07 6.64
N ASP A 5 -24.69 4.21 7.41
CA ASP A 5 -24.24 3.90 8.76
C ASP A 5 -22.87 3.22 8.74
N LEU A 6 -22.62 2.37 7.73
CA LEU A 6 -21.32 1.73 7.51
C LEU A 6 -20.26 2.76 7.02
N GLU A 7 -20.62 3.68 6.12
CA GLU A 7 -19.74 4.77 5.68
C GLU A 7 -19.29 5.62 6.88
N TYR A 8 -20.22 5.98 7.78
CA TYR A 8 -19.89 6.74 9.00
C TYR A 8 -18.98 5.98 9.96
N LEU A 9 -19.21 4.67 10.12
CA LEU A 9 -18.40 3.81 10.97
C LEU A 9 -16.95 3.72 10.45
N VAL A 10 -16.78 3.49 9.15
CA VAL A 10 -15.48 3.43 8.49
C VAL A 10 -14.77 4.78 8.55
N ALA A 11 -15.43 5.88 8.22
CA ALA A 11 -14.85 7.22 8.31
C ALA A 11 -14.40 7.54 9.75
N LEU A 12 -15.19 7.16 10.76
CA LEU A 12 -14.82 7.38 12.16
C LEU A 12 -13.58 6.56 12.56
N SER A 13 -13.42 5.35 12.02
CA SER A 13 -12.24 4.52 12.27
C SER A 13 -10.96 5.10 11.66
N GLU A 14 -11.07 5.76 10.52
CA GLU A 14 -9.94 6.37 9.80
C GLU A 14 -9.48 7.67 10.45
N PHE A 15 -10.41 8.58 10.69
CA PHE A 15 -10.09 9.89 11.22
C PHE A 15 -9.88 9.89 12.73
N LYS A 16 -10.38 8.88 13.45
CA LYS A 16 -10.36 8.80 14.93
C LYS A 16 -10.80 10.11 15.61
N HIS A 17 -11.67 10.85 14.93
CA HIS A 17 -12.17 12.17 15.34
C HIS A 17 -13.54 12.45 14.72
N PHE A 18 -14.57 12.60 15.55
CA PHE A 18 -15.97 12.75 15.10
C PHE A 18 -16.19 13.88 14.10
N ARG A 19 -15.62 15.07 14.34
CA ARG A 19 -15.80 16.21 13.44
C ARG A 19 -15.17 15.96 12.08
N ARG A 20 -13.94 15.46 12.04
CA ARG A 20 -13.23 15.16 10.76
C ARG A 20 -13.94 14.06 9.97
N ALA A 21 -14.43 13.02 10.66
CA ALA A 21 -15.22 11.97 10.04
C ALA A 21 -16.56 12.50 9.50
N ALA A 22 -17.22 13.40 10.22
CA ALA A 22 -18.47 14.03 9.77
C ALA A 22 -18.23 14.92 8.53
N ASP A 23 -17.15 15.72 8.55
CA ASP A 23 -16.77 16.57 7.42
C ASP A 23 -16.48 15.72 6.17
N SER A 24 -15.78 14.59 6.30
CA SER A 24 -15.51 13.66 5.17
C SER A 24 -16.78 13.01 4.61
N CYS A 25 -17.79 12.81 5.42
CA CYS A 25 -19.08 12.27 5.01
C CYS A 25 -20.12 13.35 4.62
N ASN A 26 -19.73 14.63 4.57
CA ASN A 26 -20.60 15.76 4.28
C ASN A 26 -21.82 15.86 5.20
N VAL A 27 -21.66 15.62 6.49
CA VAL A 27 -22.70 15.71 7.50
C VAL A 27 -22.25 16.50 8.73
N SER A 28 -23.21 16.87 9.60
CA SER A 28 -22.86 17.49 10.88
C SER A 28 -22.33 16.45 11.88
N GLN A 29 -21.41 16.87 12.77
CA GLN A 29 -20.88 15.98 13.81
C GLN A 29 -22.00 15.39 14.73
N PRO A 30 -23.05 16.13 15.15
CA PRO A 30 -24.17 15.54 15.89
C PRO A 30 -24.90 14.44 15.09
N THR A 31 -25.05 14.61 13.77
CA THR A 31 -25.68 13.61 12.91
C THR A 31 -24.86 12.32 12.89
N LEU A 32 -23.55 12.41 12.61
CA LEU A 32 -22.68 11.23 12.60
C LEU A 32 -22.68 10.53 13.97
N SER A 33 -22.52 11.27 15.06
CA SER A 33 -22.52 10.72 16.42
C SER A 33 -23.84 10.04 16.77
N GLY A 34 -24.97 10.63 16.37
CA GLY A 34 -26.30 10.04 16.57
C GLY A 34 -26.50 8.75 15.78
N GLN A 35 -26.00 8.69 14.54
CA GLN A 35 -26.12 7.48 13.72
C GLN A 35 -25.22 6.34 14.23
N ILE A 36 -24.00 6.64 14.70
CA ILE A 36 -23.14 5.62 15.34
C ILE A 36 -23.82 5.05 16.59
N ARG A 37 -24.41 5.90 17.44
CA ARG A 37 -25.14 5.41 18.62
C ARG A 37 -26.35 4.55 18.21
N LYS A 38 -27.12 4.97 17.21
CA LYS A 38 -28.25 4.19 16.70
C LYS A 38 -27.77 2.83 16.13
N LEU A 39 -26.61 2.78 15.48
CA LEU A 39 -26.01 1.54 15.00
C LEU A 39 -25.62 0.62 16.16
N GLU A 40 -25.05 1.16 17.26
CA GLU A 40 -24.75 0.42 18.48
C GLU A 40 -26.04 -0.18 19.10
N ASP A 41 -27.09 0.63 19.21
CA ASP A 41 -28.38 0.20 19.75
C ASP A 41 -29.02 -0.90 18.88
N GLU A 42 -29.00 -0.77 17.56
CA GLU A 42 -29.55 -1.74 16.61
C GLU A 42 -28.83 -3.08 16.63
N LEU A 43 -27.48 -3.04 16.71
CA LEU A 43 -26.64 -4.23 16.74
C LEU A 43 -26.51 -4.85 18.14
N GLY A 44 -26.93 -4.12 19.19
CA GLY A 44 -26.82 -4.55 20.58
C GLY A 44 -25.40 -4.65 21.11
N ILE A 45 -24.45 -3.93 20.49
CA ILE A 45 -23.03 -3.96 20.86
C ILE A 45 -22.45 -2.55 20.98
N ILE A 46 -21.44 -2.39 21.82
CA ILE A 46 -20.69 -1.14 22.00
C ILE A 46 -19.51 -1.16 21.01
N LEU A 47 -19.52 -0.21 20.09
CA LEU A 47 -18.46 -0.05 19.08
C LEU A 47 -17.31 0.81 19.57
N LEU A 48 -17.59 1.79 20.44
CA LEU A 48 -16.64 2.79 20.91
C LEU A 48 -16.47 2.71 22.43
N GLU A 49 -15.24 2.84 22.90
CA GLU A 49 -14.95 3.04 24.32
C GLU A 49 -15.46 4.42 24.77
N ARG A 50 -16.15 4.47 25.90
CA ARG A 50 -16.69 5.72 26.47
C ARG A 50 -15.59 6.51 27.16
N THR A 51 -14.64 7.08 26.38
CA THR A 51 -13.64 8.02 26.89
C THR A 51 -13.87 9.40 26.31
N SER A 52 -13.72 10.44 27.11
CA SER A 52 -14.04 11.83 26.71
C SER A 52 -12.98 12.52 25.84
N ARG A 53 -11.82 11.90 25.59
CA ARG A 53 -10.67 12.56 24.94
C ARG A 53 -10.19 11.94 23.64
N LYS A 54 -10.53 10.69 23.36
CA LYS A 54 -10.10 9.99 22.13
C LYS A 54 -11.20 9.06 21.64
N VAL A 55 -11.33 8.91 20.33
CA VAL A 55 -12.17 7.89 19.71
C VAL A 55 -11.36 6.58 19.72
N LEU A 56 -11.76 5.67 20.59
CA LEU A 56 -11.20 4.33 20.68
C LEU A 56 -12.29 3.33 20.35
N PHE A 57 -11.98 2.39 19.48
CA PHE A 57 -12.86 1.29 19.12
C PHE A 57 -12.69 0.12 20.10
N THR A 58 -13.77 -0.54 20.45
CA THR A 58 -13.72 -1.84 21.11
C THR A 58 -13.21 -2.91 20.13
N GLN A 59 -12.84 -4.09 20.63
CA GLN A 59 -12.47 -5.21 19.77
C GLN A 59 -13.61 -5.58 18.80
N SER A 60 -14.85 -5.64 19.29
CA SER A 60 -16.03 -5.86 18.45
C SER A 60 -16.24 -4.74 17.44
N GLY A 61 -15.96 -3.49 17.84
CA GLY A 61 -16.03 -2.33 16.95
C GLY A 61 -15.05 -2.44 15.79
N MET A 62 -13.81 -2.86 16.05
CA MET A 62 -12.79 -3.05 15.00
C MET A 62 -13.19 -4.16 14.02
N LEU A 63 -13.67 -5.30 14.50
CA LEU A 63 -14.16 -6.39 13.65
C LEU A 63 -15.32 -5.93 12.74
N LEU A 64 -16.21 -5.11 13.28
CA LEU A 64 -17.32 -4.55 12.49
C LEU A 64 -16.87 -3.50 11.48
N VAL A 65 -15.85 -2.71 11.78
CA VAL A 65 -15.21 -1.80 10.80
C VAL A 65 -14.68 -2.59 9.61
N GLU A 66 -13.95 -3.68 9.84
CA GLU A 66 -13.41 -4.53 8.77
C GLU A 66 -14.54 -5.13 7.90
N GLN A 67 -15.60 -5.64 8.55
CA GLN A 67 -16.75 -6.17 7.82
C GLN A 67 -17.50 -5.07 7.06
N ALA A 68 -17.62 -3.87 7.64
CA ALA A 68 -18.25 -2.72 6.99
C ALA A 68 -17.47 -2.30 5.71
N ARG A 69 -16.13 -2.32 5.75
CA ARG A 69 -15.29 -2.07 4.58
C ARG A 69 -15.57 -3.07 3.46
N THR A 70 -15.67 -4.35 3.80
CA THR A 70 -16.01 -5.40 2.84
C THR A 70 -17.36 -5.16 2.18
N VAL A 71 -18.40 -4.85 2.95
CA VAL A 71 -19.74 -4.55 2.42
C VAL A 71 -19.73 -3.32 1.52
N LEU A 72 -19.02 -2.25 1.91
CA LEU A 72 -18.92 -1.02 1.11
C LEU A 72 -18.18 -1.27 -0.22
N ARG A 73 -17.17 -2.13 -0.23
CA ARG A 73 -16.48 -2.57 -1.44
C ARG A 73 -17.44 -3.30 -2.39
N GLU A 74 -18.23 -4.27 -1.88
CA GLU A 74 -19.22 -4.99 -2.70
C GLU A 74 -20.30 -4.04 -3.26
N VAL A 75 -20.72 -3.04 -2.49
CA VAL A 75 -21.65 -2.00 -2.96
C VAL A 75 -21.01 -1.15 -4.07
N LYS A 76 -19.72 -0.81 -3.95
CA LYS A 76 -18.96 -0.12 -5.01
C LYS A 76 -18.94 -0.97 -6.28
N LEU A 77 -18.58 -2.25 -6.18
CA LEU A 77 -18.57 -3.18 -7.31
C LEU A 77 -19.93 -3.29 -8.00
N LEU A 78 -21.03 -3.37 -7.23
CA LEU A 78 -22.39 -3.38 -7.81
C LEU A 78 -22.68 -2.12 -8.63
N LYS A 79 -22.28 -0.95 -8.14
CA LYS A 79 -22.46 0.32 -8.85
C LYS A 79 -21.62 0.35 -10.13
N GLU A 80 -20.40 -0.14 -10.07
CA GLU A 80 -19.48 -0.24 -11.21
C GLU A 80 -20.03 -1.21 -12.28
N MET A 81 -20.49 -2.38 -11.88
CA MET A 81 -21.14 -3.32 -12.79
C MET A 81 -22.37 -2.72 -13.47
N ALA A 82 -23.15 -1.91 -12.75
CA ALA A 82 -24.33 -1.24 -13.30
C ALA A 82 -23.97 -0.08 -14.25
N SER A 83 -22.88 0.64 -13.99
CA SER A 83 -22.42 1.76 -14.81
C SER A 83 -21.65 1.32 -16.05
N ASN A 84 -20.95 0.19 -15.96
CA ASN A 84 -20.12 -0.35 -17.05
C ASN A 84 -20.89 -1.23 -18.05
N GLN A 85 -22.19 -0.95 -18.32
CA GLN A 85 -22.98 -1.72 -19.29
C GLN A 85 -22.29 -1.77 -20.67
N GLY A 86 -21.34 -2.70 -20.86
CA GLY A 86 -20.68 -2.99 -22.13
C GLY A 86 -19.46 -2.12 -22.48
N LYS A 87 -18.97 -1.27 -21.58
CA LYS A 87 -17.69 -0.57 -21.74
C LYS A 87 -16.67 -1.15 -20.77
N GLU A 88 -15.79 -1.99 -21.27
CA GLU A 88 -14.65 -2.48 -20.52
C GLU A 88 -13.61 -1.35 -20.35
N MET A 89 -12.94 -1.31 -19.20
CA MET A 89 -11.81 -0.40 -18.91
C MET A 89 -12.15 1.10 -19.05
N THR A 90 -13.16 1.57 -18.29
CA THR A 90 -13.53 2.98 -18.18
C THR A 90 -13.69 3.41 -16.73
N GLY A 91 -13.59 4.72 -16.43
CA GLY A 91 -13.74 5.29 -15.10
C GLY A 91 -12.45 5.23 -14.26
N PRO A 92 -12.52 5.45 -12.94
CA PRO A 92 -11.35 5.55 -12.07
C PRO A 92 -10.71 4.19 -11.83
N LEU A 93 -9.36 4.12 -11.97
CA LEU A 93 -8.52 2.98 -11.62
C LEU A 93 -7.41 3.44 -10.68
N HIS A 94 -7.43 2.95 -9.45
CA HIS A 94 -6.46 3.28 -8.41
C HIS A 94 -5.39 2.19 -8.33
N ILE A 95 -4.16 2.52 -8.74
CA ILE A 95 -3.03 1.59 -8.79
C ILE A 95 -1.99 2.01 -7.74
N GLY A 96 -1.63 1.08 -6.86
CA GLY A 96 -0.52 1.22 -5.93
C GLY A 96 0.78 0.65 -6.52
N LEU A 97 1.93 1.26 -6.25
CA LEU A 97 3.24 0.73 -6.63
C LEU A 97 4.24 0.94 -5.48
N ILE A 98 5.15 -0.01 -5.33
CA ILE A 98 6.26 0.17 -4.40
C ILE A 98 7.31 1.14 -4.97
N PRO A 99 8.00 1.93 -4.12
CA PRO A 99 8.97 2.95 -4.56
C PRO A 99 10.17 2.40 -5.32
N THR A 100 10.42 1.11 -5.23
CA THR A 100 11.51 0.44 -5.96
C THR A 100 11.13 0.04 -7.39
N VAL A 101 9.83 0.10 -7.74
CA VAL A 101 9.30 -0.25 -9.07
C VAL A 101 8.68 0.96 -9.75
N GLY A 102 7.93 1.78 -9.02
CA GLY A 102 7.16 2.91 -9.56
C GLY A 102 7.94 3.81 -10.51
N PRO A 103 9.08 4.39 -10.10
CA PRO A 103 9.84 5.33 -10.91
C PRO A 103 10.34 4.76 -12.25
N TYR A 104 10.55 3.45 -12.31
CA TYR A 104 11.08 2.77 -13.49
C TYR A 104 9.99 2.23 -14.41
N LEU A 105 8.86 1.79 -13.85
CA LEU A 105 7.77 1.17 -14.61
C LEU A 105 6.76 2.18 -15.14
N LEU A 106 6.37 3.17 -14.32
CA LEU A 106 5.33 4.13 -14.68
C LEU A 106 5.57 4.90 -15.98
N PRO A 107 6.81 5.35 -16.30
CA PRO A 107 7.07 6.05 -17.56
C PRO A 107 6.73 5.24 -18.81
N TYR A 108 6.74 3.91 -18.72
CA TYR A 108 6.43 3.01 -19.83
C TYR A 108 4.95 2.64 -19.88
N ILE A 109 4.33 2.33 -18.73
CA ILE A 109 2.96 1.83 -18.72
C ILE A 109 1.91 2.94 -18.82
N VAL A 110 2.14 4.11 -18.24
CA VAL A 110 1.15 5.20 -18.22
C VAL A 110 0.82 5.71 -19.63
N PRO A 111 1.79 5.98 -20.52
CA PRO A 111 1.47 6.36 -21.90
C PRO A 111 0.67 5.28 -22.62
N THR A 112 1.06 4.01 -22.48
CA THR A 112 0.38 2.87 -23.11
C THR A 112 -1.06 2.72 -22.60
N LEU A 113 -1.29 2.87 -21.29
CA LEU A 113 -2.63 2.82 -20.71
C LEU A 113 -3.53 3.95 -21.26
N LYS A 114 -3.01 5.18 -21.33
CA LYS A 114 -3.75 6.31 -21.87
C LYS A 114 -4.11 6.17 -23.35
N GLU A 115 -3.21 5.59 -24.12
CA GLU A 115 -3.43 5.35 -25.55
C GLU A 115 -4.41 4.20 -25.79
N THR A 116 -4.28 3.12 -25.02
CA THR A 116 -5.13 1.92 -25.20
C THR A 116 -6.52 2.09 -24.59
N PHE A 117 -6.63 2.80 -23.46
CA PHE A 117 -7.85 2.97 -22.70
C PHE A 117 -8.09 4.47 -22.40
N PRO A 118 -8.49 5.27 -23.38
CA PRO A 118 -8.61 6.73 -23.26
C PRO A 118 -9.68 7.19 -22.25
N ASP A 119 -10.68 6.35 -21.99
CA ASP A 119 -11.76 6.60 -21.03
C ASP A 119 -11.43 6.15 -19.60
N LEU A 120 -10.20 5.65 -19.36
CA LEU A 120 -9.73 5.21 -18.06
C LEU A 120 -9.05 6.36 -17.31
N GLU A 121 -9.53 6.67 -16.11
CA GLU A 121 -8.94 7.67 -15.21
C GLU A 121 -7.96 6.98 -14.24
N VAL A 122 -6.67 7.01 -14.55
CA VAL A 122 -5.64 6.32 -13.75
C VAL A 122 -5.15 7.20 -12.61
N PHE A 123 -5.32 6.73 -11.36
CA PHE A 123 -4.78 7.31 -10.14
C PHE A 123 -3.63 6.44 -9.62
N LEU A 124 -2.48 7.06 -9.41
CA LEU A 124 -1.26 6.37 -9.02
C LEU A 124 -0.86 6.72 -7.59
N TYR A 125 -0.51 5.70 -6.81
CA TYR A 125 -0.11 5.82 -5.42
C TYR A 125 1.21 5.09 -5.21
N GLU A 126 2.18 5.76 -4.62
CA GLU A 126 3.45 5.16 -4.26
C GLU A 126 3.54 5.03 -2.73
N ALA A 127 3.72 3.81 -2.24
CA ALA A 127 3.85 3.52 -0.82
C ALA A 127 4.56 2.17 -0.59
N GLN A 128 4.97 1.91 0.64
CA GLN A 128 5.54 0.63 1.03
C GLN A 128 4.51 -0.50 0.96
N THR A 129 4.97 -1.74 0.79
CA THR A 129 4.11 -2.92 0.58
C THR A 129 2.98 -3.03 1.60
N HIS A 130 3.27 -2.92 2.90
CA HIS A 130 2.24 -3.05 3.95
C HIS A 130 1.13 -2.00 3.82
N GLN A 131 1.47 -0.76 3.45
CA GLN A 131 0.49 0.31 3.26
C GLN A 131 -0.38 0.07 2.01
N LEU A 132 0.23 -0.45 0.94
CA LEU A 132 -0.50 -0.81 -0.28
C LEU A 132 -1.47 -1.96 -0.04
N LEU A 133 -1.04 -3.00 0.70
CA LEU A 133 -1.90 -4.13 1.06
C LEU A 133 -3.08 -3.67 1.93
N GLU A 134 -2.85 -2.82 2.94
CA GLU A 134 -3.93 -2.21 3.73
C GLU A 134 -4.90 -1.41 2.85
N GLN A 135 -4.40 -0.68 1.86
CA GLN A 135 -5.25 0.08 0.95
C GLN A 135 -6.04 -0.82 -0.01
N LEU A 136 -5.49 -1.96 -0.43
CA LEU A 136 -6.21 -3.00 -1.17
C LEU A 136 -7.33 -3.62 -0.32
N GLU A 137 -7.03 -4.03 0.91
CA GLU A 137 -8.02 -4.59 1.84
C GLU A 137 -9.18 -3.64 2.08
N THR A 138 -8.88 -2.35 2.20
CA THR A 138 -9.89 -1.31 2.44
C THR A 138 -10.61 -0.82 1.18
N GLY A 139 -10.24 -1.35 0.00
CA GLY A 139 -10.83 -0.95 -1.29
C GLY A 139 -10.50 0.48 -1.73
N ARG A 140 -9.41 1.06 -1.22
CA ARG A 140 -8.87 2.34 -1.69
C ARG A 140 -8.03 2.19 -2.94
N LEU A 141 -7.43 1.01 -3.13
CA LEU A 141 -6.78 0.61 -4.36
C LEU A 141 -7.56 -0.51 -5.02
N ASP A 142 -7.56 -0.52 -6.34
CA ASP A 142 -8.12 -1.59 -7.16
C ASP A 142 -7.08 -2.68 -7.43
N CYS A 143 -5.80 -2.29 -7.57
CA CYS A 143 -4.67 -3.20 -7.68
C CYS A 143 -3.38 -2.57 -7.15
N ALA A 144 -2.37 -3.41 -6.88
CA ALA A 144 -1.04 -2.96 -6.50
C ALA A 144 0.05 -3.79 -7.21
N ILE A 145 1.12 -3.11 -7.61
CA ILE A 145 2.33 -3.75 -8.15
C ILE A 145 3.37 -3.77 -7.03
N VAL A 146 3.62 -4.96 -6.52
CA VAL A 146 4.47 -5.21 -5.36
C VAL A 146 5.38 -6.40 -5.63
N ALA A 147 6.44 -6.57 -4.84
CA ALA A 147 7.18 -7.82 -4.84
C ALA A 147 6.36 -8.90 -4.11
N ARG A 148 6.51 -10.16 -4.54
CA ARG A 148 5.91 -11.29 -3.86
C ARG A 148 6.54 -11.48 -2.48
N VAL A 149 5.72 -11.41 -1.45
CA VAL A 149 6.07 -11.63 -0.03
C VAL A 149 4.95 -12.47 0.62
N PRO A 150 5.17 -13.09 1.79
CA PRO A 150 4.14 -13.95 2.41
C PRO A 150 2.80 -13.23 2.62
N GLU A 151 2.81 -11.94 2.89
CA GLU A 151 1.61 -11.14 3.14
C GLU A 151 0.74 -10.98 1.88
N THR A 152 1.30 -11.17 0.68
CA THR A 152 0.54 -11.08 -0.58
C THR A 152 -0.30 -12.33 -0.85
N GLU A 153 -0.06 -13.45 -0.18
CA GLU A 153 -0.81 -14.71 -0.35
C GLU A 153 -2.31 -14.57 -0.01
N ALA A 154 -2.69 -13.54 0.75
CA ALA A 154 -4.11 -13.23 1.05
C ALA A 154 -4.87 -12.64 -0.15
N PHE A 155 -4.18 -12.26 -1.24
CA PHE A 155 -4.72 -11.59 -2.41
C PHE A 155 -4.63 -12.48 -3.65
N ILE A 156 -5.34 -12.09 -4.72
CA ILE A 156 -5.17 -12.70 -6.04
C ILE A 156 -3.88 -12.16 -6.64
N GLU A 157 -2.88 -13.02 -6.79
CA GLU A 157 -1.59 -12.68 -7.38
C GLU A 157 -1.57 -12.99 -8.87
N VAL A 158 -1.11 -12.00 -9.67
CA VAL A 158 -0.83 -12.17 -11.10
C VAL A 158 0.65 -11.82 -11.32
N PRO A 159 1.53 -12.79 -11.60
CA PRO A 159 2.94 -12.51 -11.88
C PRO A 159 3.06 -11.72 -13.18
N ILE A 160 3.83 -10.61 -13.13
CA ILE A 160 4.04 -9.72 -14.28
C ILE A 160 5.44 -9.95 -14.86
N PHE A 161 6.47 -9.91 -14.04
CA PHE A 161 7.87 -10.10 -14.45
C PHE A 161 8.74 -10.53 -13.26
N ASP A 162 9.91 -11.09 -13.59
CA ASP A 162 10.97 -11.41 -12.63
C ASP A 162 12.12 -10.42 -12.77
N GLU A 163 12.65 -9.93 -11.64
CA GLU A 163 13.82 -9.06 -11.59
C GLU A 163 15.02 -9.79 -10.99
N LYS A 164 16.17 -9.62 -11.62
CA LYS A 164 17.43 -10.15 -11.11
C LYS A 164 17.99 -9.20 -10.04
N MET A 165 18.46 -9.77 -8.93
CA MET A 165 19.25 -9.02 -7.96
C MET A 165 20.64 -8.75 -8.52
N LEU A 166 21.02 -7.48 -8.58
CA LEU A 166 22.32 -7.04 -9.05
C LEU A 166 23.06 -6.28 -7.95
N LEU A 167 24.37 -6.42 -7.89
CA LEU A 167 25.23 -5.58 -7.06
C LEU A 167 25.59 -4.32 -7.85
N ALA A 168 25.27 -3.16 -7.30
CA ALA A 168 25.68 -1.88 -7.82
C ALA A 168 26.97 -1.41 -7.12
N VAL A 169 27.91 -0.95 -7.88
CA VAL A 169 29.18 -0.39 -7.41
C VAL A 169 29.53 0.87 -8.22
N SER A 170 30.38 1.76 -7.68
CA SER A 170 30.90 2.90 -8.43
C SER A 170 31.81 2.45 -9.59
N GLU A 171 32.00 3.31 -10.57
CA GLU A 171 32.91 3.02 -11.73
C GLU A 171 34.37 2.83 -11.30
N GLU A 172 34.77 3.42 -10.18
CA GLU A 172 36.13 3.31 -9.62
C GLU A 172 36.30 2.07 -8.72
N HIS A 173 35.21 1.34 -8.43
CA HIS A 173 35.28 0.18 -7.55
C HIS A 173 36.07 -0.97 -8.22
N PRO A 174 36.87 -1.76 -7.45
CA PRO A 174 37.63 -2.89 -8.01
C PRO A 174 36.78 -3.92 -8.76
N TRP A 175 35.48 -4.00 -8.49
CA TRP A 175 34.56 -4.92 -9.15
C TRP A 175 33.81 -4.31 -10.33
N ALA A 176 34.07 -3.06 -10.70
CA ALA A 176 33.32 -2.36 -11.75
C ALA A 176 33.41 -3.05 -13.12
N SER A 177 34.52 -3.76 -13.39
CA SER A 177 34.73 -4.53 -14.62
C SER A 177 34.24 -5.98 -14.56
N GLU A 178 33.82 -6.45 -13.38
CA GLU A 178 33.42 -7.84 -13.18
C GLU A 178 31.98 -8.05 -13.66
N SER A 179 31.76 -9.07 -14.48
CA SER A 179 30.39 -9.43 -14.92
C SER A 179 29.62 -10.24 -13.91
N LYS A 180 30.31 -10.85 -12.96
CA LYS A 180 29.73 -11.68 -11.87
C LYS A 180 30.61 -11.62 -10.63
N ILE A 181 29.99 -11.50 -9.48
CA ILE A 181 30.66 -11.51 -8.18
C ILE A 181 30.23 -12.78 -7.43
N ALA A 182 31.20 -13.53 -6.92
CA ALA A 182 30.91 -14.67 -6.08
C ALA A 182 30.39 -14.21 -4.71
N MET A 183 29.36 -14.85 -4.18
CA MET A 183 28.74 -14.46 -2.92
C MET A 183 29.72 -14.36 -1.74
N ASN A 184 30.69 -15.26 -1.66
CA ASN A 184 31.71 -15.26 -0.60
C ASN A 184 32.63 -14.02 -0.65
N THR A 185 32.73 -13.32 -1.78
CA THR A 185 33.49 -12.07 -1.95
C THR A 185 32.85 -10.91 -1.18
N LEU A 186 31.55 -10.99 -0.88
CA LEU A 186 30.84 -9.98 -0.10
C LEU A 186 31.16 -10.02 1.39
N LYS A 187 31.88 -11.05 1.86
CA LYS A 187 32.21 -11.20 3.27
C LYS A 187 32.98 -9.99 3.81
N GLY A 188 32.40 -9.35 4.82
CA GLY A 188 32.98 -8.19 5.50
C GLY A 188 32.85 -6.88 4.74
N GLN A 189 32.23 -6.86 3.56
CA GLN A 189 31.92 -5.63 2.82
C GLN A 189 30.77 -4.89 3.49
N GLU A 190 30.82 -3.56 3.46
CA GLU A 190 29.73 -2.68 3.91
C GLU A 190 28.81 -2.40 2.73
N MET A 191 27.50 -2.59 2.95
CA MET A 191 26.48 -2.45 1.92
C MET A 191 25.53 -1.33 2.28
N LEU A 192 25.29 -0.42 1.35
CA LEU A 192 24.21 0.57 1.47
C LEU A 192 22.86 -0.13 1.22
N MET A 193 21.92 0.11 2.10
CA MET A 193 20.58 -0.52 2.04
C MET A 193 19.49 0.54 2.07
N LEU A 194 18.31 0.14 1.60
CA LEU A 194 17.09 0.90 1.80
C LEU A 194 16.68 0.84 3.28
N ASP A 195 15.89 1.80 3.71
CA ASP A 195 15.27 1.85 5.03
C ASP A 195 14.27 0.70 5.25
N ASP A 196 13.87 0.49 6.50
CA ASP A 196 12.91 -0.54 6.88
C ASP A 196 11.56 -0.37 6.17
N GLY A 197 10.89 -1.50 5.88
CA GLY A 197 9.60 -1.54 5.19
C GLY A 197 9.68 -1.70 3.67
N HIS A 198 10.87 -1.61 3.09
CA HIS A 198 11.08 -1.94 1.68
C HIS A 198 11.34 -3.44 1.49
N CYS A 199 10.52 -4.11 0.66
CA CYS A 199 10.71 -5.54 0.36
C CYS A 199 12.08 -5.85 -0.25
N LEU A 200 12.60 -4.95 -1.11
CA LEU A 200 13.93 -5.08 -1.68
C LEU A 200 15.03 -5.13 -0.62
N ARG A 201 14.88 -4.36 0.48
CA ARG A 201 15.81 -4.44 1.62
C ARG A 201 15.85 -5.86 2.20
N ASN A 202 14.69 -6.41 2.53
CA ASN A 202 14.61 -7.75 3.15
C ASN A 202 15.19 -8.81 2.23
N GLN A 203 14.86 -8.77 0.94
CA GLN A 203 15.42 -9.68 -0.06
C GLN A 203 16.95 -9.52 -0.19
N ALA A 204 17.47 -8.28 -0.20
CA ALA A 204 18.91 -8.04 -0.27
C ALA A 204 19.64 -8.50 1.00
N LEU A 205 19.06 -8.28 2.18
CA LEU A 205 19.63 -8.72 3.44
C LEU A 205 19.77 -10.24 3.52
N ASP A 206 18.79 -11.02 3.03
CA ASP A 206 18.86 -12.47 2.99
C ASP A 206 20.09 -12.96 2.20
N TYR A 207 20.40 -12.34 1.07
CA TYR A 207 21.59 -12.65 0.30
C TYR A 207 22.87 -12.15 0.97
N CYS A 208 22.88 -10.92 1.46
CA CYS A 208 24.07 -10.27 2.04
C CYS A 208 24.48 -10.91 3.36
N PHE A 209 23.54 -11.23 4.26
CA PHE A 209 23.86 -11.89 5.52
C PHE A 209 24.34 -13.31 5.32
N THR A 210 23.74 -14.06 4.39
CA THR A 210 24.23 -15.40 4.01
C THR A 210 25.68 -15.34 3.50
N ALA A 211 26.05 -14.28 2.83
CA ALA A 211 27.39 -14.04 2.31
C ALA A 211 28.38 -13.49 3.37
N GLY A 212 27.89 -13.06 4.53
CA GLY A 212 28.70 -12.44 5.60
C GLY A 212 29.04 -10.97 5.34
N ALA A 213 28.29 -10.28 4.49
CA ALA A 213 28.34 -8.83 4.33
C ALA A 213 27.75 -8.11 5.56
N LYS A 214 28.04 -6.82 5.70
CA LYS A 214 27.53 -5.98 6.77
C LYS A 214 26.71 -4.84 6.16
N GLU A 215 25.67 -4.43 6.87
CA GLU A 215 24.96 -3.19 6.51
C GLU A 215 25.73 -1.98 7.04
N ASP A 216 25.85 -0.95 6.23
CA ASP A 216 26.29 0.36 6.69
C ASP A 216 25.19 1.00 7.53
N SER A 217 25.42 1.10 8.83
CA SER A 217 24.45 1.67 9.78
C SER A 217 24.41 3.21 9.77
N HIS A 218 25.33 3.87 9.06
CA HIS A 218 25.41 5.33 9.01
C HIS A 218 24.52 5.93 7.94
N PHE A 219 24.06 5.12 6.97
CA PHE A 219 23.24 5.59 5.86
C PHE A 219 22.11 4.62 5.54
N GLN A 220 20.90 5.12 5.64
CA GLN A 220 19.68 4.44 5.24
C GLN A 220 18.90 5.35 4.30
N ALA A 221 18.54 4.87 3.13
CA ALA A 221 17.81 5.65 2.14
C ALA A 221 16.37 5.18 2.01
N THR A 222 15.46 6.12 1.92
CA THR A 222 14.04 5.85 1.64
C THR A 222 13.75 5.65 0.15
N SER A 223 14.75 5.87 -0.71
CA SER A 223 14.62 5.84 -2.17
C SER A 223 15.79 5.11 -2.81
N LEU A 224 15.49 4.23 -3.77
CA LEU A 224 16.50 3.52 -4.57
C LEU A 224 17.34 4.49 -5.42
N GLU A 225 16.75 5.59 -5.89
CA GLU A 225 17.46 6.65 -6.60
C GLU A 225 18.53 7.32 -5.72
N THR A 226 18.22 7.56 -4.45
CA THR A 226 19.21 8.09 -3.50
C THR A 226 20.35 7.11 -3.28
N LEU A 227 20.06 5.82 -3.08
CA LEU A 227 21.12 4.78 -3.00
C LEU A 227 21.99 4.75 -4.25
N ARG A 228 21.38 4.74 -5.43
CA ARG A 228 22.09 4.75 -6.70
C ARG A 228 23.06 5.94 -6.81
N ASN A 229 22.59 7.13 -6.47
CA ASN A 229 23.41 8.34 -6.51
C ASN A 229 24.55 8.30 -5.47
N MET A 230 24.31 7.74 -4.29
CA MET A 230 25.34 7.57 -3.26
C MET A 230 26.42 6.54 -3.65
N VAL A 231 26.03 5.46 -4.35
CA VAL A 231 26.99 4.49 -4.89
C VAL A 231 27.83 5.11 -6.01
N ALA A 232 27.27 6.03 -6.80
CA ALA A 232 27.95 6.68 -7.89
C ALA A 232 28.89 7.84 -7.45
N ALA A 233 28.71 8.37 -6.23
CA ALA A 233 29.51 9.47 -5.68
C ALA A 233 30.81 8.99 -5.03
#